data_6988fbda90b88fee15d96aa7320c5324
#
_entry.id   6988fbda90b88fee15d96aa7320c5324
#
_cell.length_a   1.000
_cell.length_b   1.000
_cell.length_c   1.000
_cell.angle_alpha   90.00
_cell.angle_beta   90.00
_cell.angle_gamma   90.00
#
_symmetry.space_group_name_H-M   'P 1'
#
loop_
_entity.id
_entity.type
_entity.pdbx_description
1 polymer ?
#
loop_
_entity_poly.entity_id
_entity_poly.type
_entity_poly.pdbx_seq_one_letter_code
_entity_poly.pdbx_strand_id
1 'polypeptide(L)'
;MTEQLKQKLNDSAVLRWSVLALVAFTMLCGYFLTDVMSPLKPMLEKELLWDSLDYGFFTSAYGWFNVFLLMLIFGGIILDKMGVRFTGMGACLLMVFGCGLKYYAITTTFPEGAMLFGFKMQVTLAALGYAIFGVGVEIAGITVSKIIVKWFKGKEMALAMGLEMATARIGTTLAMVLTVPLADFFGSTDESGVFHTNIPAPILFCLVMLCVGTIAFFIYTFYDKKLDASLDAEGLEPEEPFRMKDIVYIITNKGFWLIAL
;
A
#
# COMPACT_ATOMS: atom_id res chain seq x y z
N MET A 1 39.99 30.96 -1.15
CA MET A 1 39.43 29.94 -0.27
C MET A 1 38.14 29.48 -0.92
N THR A 2 38.19 28.41 -1.67
CA THR A 2 37.02 27.83 -2.37
C THR A 2 36.13 27.22 -1.30
N GLU A 3 34.98 27.85 -1.00
CA GLU A 3 33.86 27.19 -0.34
C GLU A 3 33.47 26.00 -1.21
N GLN A 4 33.82 24.80 -0.75
CA GLN A 4 33.19 23.56 -1.23
C GLN A 4 31.71 23.67 -0.83
N LEU A 5 30.88 24.09 -1.78
CA LEU A 5 29.42 23.93 -1.65
C LEU A 5 29.15 22.50 -1.23
N LYS A 6 28.74 22.29 0.02
CA LYS A 6 28.30 20.99 0.51
C LYS A 6 27.10 20.57 -0.36
N GLN A 7 27.34 19.65 -1.26
CA GLN A 7 26.31 19.13 -2.15
C GLN A 7 25.26 18.36 -1.32
N LYS A 8 24.02 18.81 -1.39
CA LYS A 8 22.90 18.10 -0.73
C LYS A 8 22.78 16.69 -1.28
N LEU A 9 22.39 15.73 -0.44
CA LEU A 9 22.21 14.36 -0.89
C LEU A 9 21.18 14.26 -2.04
N ASN A 10 20.12 15.09 -2.01
CA ASN A 10 19.13 15.14 -3.08
C ASN A 10 19.59 15.89 -4.33
N ASP A 11 20.79 16.46 -4.36
CA ASP A 11 21.42 16.99 -5.59
C ASP A 11 21.98 15.85 -6.46
N SER A 12 22.34 14.73 -5.87
CA SER A 12 22.75 13.54 -6.61
C SER A 12 21.55 12.91 -7.32
N ALA A 13 21.57 12.91 -8.65
CA ALA A 13 20.54 12.25 -9.46
C ALA A 13 20.44 10.75 -9.11
N VAL A 14 21.59 10.08 -8.95
CA VAL A 14 21.63 8.64 -8.63
C VAL A 14 20.88 8.35 -7.33
N LEU A 15 21.08 9.14 -6.27
CA LEU A 15 20.40 8.93 -5.00
C LEU A 15 18.90 9.21 -5.10
N ARG A 16 18.48 10.28 -5.78
CA ARG A 16 17.07 10.59 -5.99
C ARG A 16 16.32 9.44 -6.68
N TRP A 17 16.89 9.00 -7.82
CA TRP A 17 16.28 7.93 -8.59
C TRP A 17 16.31 6.58 -7.87
N SER A 18 17.35 6.28 -7.08
CA SER A 18 17.39 5.09 -6.21
C SER A 18 16.31 5.13 -5.14
N VAL A 19 16.10 6.27 -4.50
CA VAL A 19 15.01 6.46 -3.53
C VAL A 19 13.66 6.27 -4.20
N LEU A 20 13.45 6.87 -5.38
CA LEU A 20 12.21 6.65 -6.13
C LEU A 20 11.98 5.17 -6.44
N ALA A 21 13.01 4.46 -6.88
CA ALA A 21 12.91 3.03 -7.18
C ALA A 21 12.48 2.21 -5.95
N LEU A 22 13.03 2.50 -4.76
CA LEU A 22 12.67 1.82 -3.50
C LEU A 22 11.21 2.05 -3.13
N VAL A 23 10.74 3.31 -3.14
CA VAL A 23 9.37 3.62 -2.74
C VAL A 23 8.35 3.21 -3.81
N ALA A 24 8.66 3.34 -5.10
CA ALA A 24 7.81 2.88 -6.18
C ALA A 24 7.67 1.35 -6.19
N PHE A 25 8.74 0.61 -5.87
CA PHE A 25 8.68 -0.84 -5.71
C PHE A 25 7.75 -1.23 -4.54
N THR A 26 7.80 -0.51 -3.42
CA THR A 26 6.88 -0.74 -2.30
C THR A 26 5.42 -0.54 -2.73
N MET A 27 5.14 0.48 -3.53
CA MET A 27 3.80 0.72 -4.08
C MET A 27 3.38 -0.35 -5.08
N LEU A 28 4.29 -0.83 -5.94
CA LEU A 28 4.04 -1.96 -6.84
C LEU A 28 3.57 -3.19 -6.06
N CYS A 29 4.25 -3.53 -4.96
CA CYS A 29 3.86 -4.65 -4.09
C CYS A 29 2.47 -4.45 -3.49
N GLY A 30 2.14 -3.23 -3.04
CA GLY A 30 0.82 -2.88 -2.52
C GLY A 30 -0.27 -3.04 -3.58
N TYR A 31 -0.09 -2.45 -4.75
CA TYR A 31 -1.08 -2.53 -5.84
C TYR A 31 -1.23 -3.93 -6.43
N PHE A 32 -0.18 -4.76 -6.40
CA PHE A 32 -0.31 -6.18 -6.74
C PHE A 32 -1.32 -6.88 -5.82
N LEU A 33 -1.22 -6.67 -4.49
CA LEU A 33 -2.15 -7.28 -3.54
C LEU A 33 -3.58 -6.71 -3.64
N THR A 34 -3.73 -5.45 -4.01
CA THR A 34 -5.06 -4.82 -4.17
C THR A 34 -5.91 -5.63 -5.13
N ASP A 35 -5.34 -6.09 -6.24
CA ASP A 35 -6.08 -6.70 -7.33
C ASP A 35 -5.97 -8.22 -7.43
N VAL A 36 -5.13 -8.88 -6.59
CA VAL A 36 -4.88 -10.33 -6.64
C VAL A 36 -6.14 -11.19 -6.53
N MET A 37 -7.17 -10.74 -5.81
CA MET A 37 -8.40 -11.52 -5.63
C MET A 37 -9.35 -11.44 -6.83
N SER A 38 -9.17 -10.46 -7.72
CA SER A 38 -10.06 -10.27 -8.86
C SER A 38 -10.05 -11.45 -9.84
N PRO A 39 -8.91 -11.92 -10.34
CA PRO A 39 -8.86 -13.07 -11.23
C PRO A 39 -9.15 -14.40 -10.51
N LEU A 40 -9.08 -14.45 -9.17
CA LEU A 40 -9.40 -15.64 -8.39
C LEU A 40 -10.90 -15.84 -8.13
N LYS A 41 -11.77 -14.88 -8.48
CA LYS A 41 -13.20 -14.97 -8.19
C LYS A 41 -13.84 -16.30 -8.62
N PRO A 42 -13.65 -16.80 -9.84
CA PRO A 42 -14.24 -18.09 -10.25
C PRO A 42 -13.75 -19.28 -9.40
N MET A 43 -12.50 -19.23 -8.94
CA MET A 43 -11.90 -20.27 -8.09
C MET A 43 -12.44 -20.19 -6.67
N LEU A 44 -12.65 -18.98 -6.14
CA LEU A 44 -13.30 -18.76 -4.84
C LEU A 44 -14.74 -19.31 -4.84
N GLU A 45 -15.48 -19.10 -5.92
CA GLU A 45 -16.84 -19.64 -6.07
C GLU A 45 -16.83 -21.18 -6.12
N LYS A 46 -15.88 -21.78 -6.85
CA LYS A 46 -15.80 -23.23 -7.02
C LYS A 46 -15.23 -23.95 -5.80
N GLU A 47 -14.10 -23.51 -5.27
CA GLU A 47 -13.34 -24.22 -4.25
C GLU A 47 -13.73 -23.83 -2.81
N LEU A 48 -14.10 -22.58 -2.58
CA LEU A 48 -14.47 -22.05 -1.26
C LEU A 48 -15.97 -21.75 -1.13
N LEU A 49 -16.74 -22.02 -2.18
CA LEU A 49 -18.19 -21.82 -2.23
C LEU A 49 -18.61 -20.37 -1.87
N TRP A 50 -17.78 -19.39 -2.21
CA TRP A 50 -18.14 -17.99 -2.06
C TRP A 50 -19.18 -17.63 -3.11
N ASP A 51 -20.28 -17.03 -2.69
CA ASP A 51 -21.23 -16.47 -3.65
C ASP A 51 -20.88 -15.04 -4.05
N SER A 52 -21.64 -14.46 -4.97
CA SER A 52 -21.41 -13.09 -5.42
C SER A 52 -21.60 -12.05 -4.32
N LEU A 53 -22.41 -12.35 -3.29
CA LEU A 53 -22.62 -11.50 -2.12
C LEU A 53 -21.40 -11.54 -1.19
N ASP A 54 -20.88 -12.74 -0.91
CA ASP A 54 -19.65 -12.95 -0.14
C ASP A 54 -18.49 -12.17 -0.77
N TYR A 55 -18.33 -12.28 -2.10
CA TYR A 55 -17.28 -11.59 -2.84
C TYR A 55 -17.48 -10.07 -2.84
N GLY A 56 -18.73 -9.60 -3.01
CA GLY A 56 -19.08 -8.17 -2.94
C GLY A 56 -18.79 -7.58 -1.56
N PHE A 57 -19.15 -8.30 -0.49
CA PHE A 57 -18.84 -7.90 0.88
C PHE A 57 -17.33 -7.81 1.11
N PHE A 58 -16.57 -8.82 0.67
CA PHE A 58 -15.11 -8.82 0.75
C PHE A 58 -14.49 -7.62 0.02
N THR A 59 -14.88 -7.36 -1.22
CA THR A 59 -14.29 -6.28 -2.02
C THR A 59 -14.64 -4.90 -1.50
N SER A 60 -15.85 -4.70 -0.94
CA SER A 60 -16.26 -3.44 -0.33
C SER A 60 -15.42 -3.07 0.89
N ALA A 61 -14.84 -4.06 1.56
CA ALA A 61 -14.08 -3.87 2.78
C ALA A 61 -12.82 -3.01 2.61
N TYR A 62 -12.24 -2.96 1.42
CA TYR A 62 -11.08 -2.10 1.12
C TYR A 62 -11.28 -0.65 1.55
N GLY A 63 -12.48 -0.12 1.34
CA GLY A 63 -12.82 1.26 1.64
C GLY A 63 -13.37 1.52 3.05
N TRP A 64 -13.74 0.49 3.82
CA TRP A 64 -14.50 0.69 5.06
C TRP A 64 -13.85 1.67 6.03
N PHE A 65 -12.59 1.44 6.37
CA PHE A 65 -11.90 2.30 7.34
C PHE A 65 -11.52 3.65 6.74
N ASN A 66 -11.18 3.69 5.46
CA ASN A 66 -10.80 4.93 4.78
C ASN A 66 -12.00 5.88 4.62
N VAL A 67 -13.18 5.33 4.30
CA VAL A 67 -14.39 6.13 4.06
C VAL A 67 -15.14 6.42 5.37
N PHE A 68 -15.50 5.37 6.14
CA PHE A 68 -16.36 5.56 7.31
C PHE A 68 -15.61 6.07 8.54
N LEU A 69 -14.34 5.69 8.73
CA LEU A 69 -13.52 6.17 9.83
C LEU A 69 -12.55 7.29 9.41
N LEU A 70 -12.60 7.73 8.15
CA LEU A 70 -11.75 8.80 7.61
C LEU A 70 -10.25 8.57 7.89
N MET A 71 -9.81 7.31 7.84
CA MET A 71 -8.45 6.91 8.23
C MET A 71 -7.38 7.56 7.36
N LEU A 72 -7.70 7.95 6.12
CA LEU A 72 -6.78 8.68 5.25
C LEU A 72 -6.50 10.10 5.78
N ILE A 73 -7.51 10.77 6.37
CA ILE A 73 -7.33 12.08 7.02
C ILE A 73 -6.45 11.93 8.27
N PHE A 74 -6.73 10.93 9.12
CA PHE A 74 -5.87 10.66 10.29
C PHE A 74 -4.45 10.27 9.86
N GLY A 75 -4.30 9.47 8.81
CA GLY A 75 -3.00 9.13 8.22
C GLY A 75 -2.23 10.37 7.76
N GLY A 76 -2.91 11.33 7.12
CA GLY A 76 -2.33 12.63 6.75
C GLY A 76 -1.85 13.44 7.97
N ILE A 77 -2.67 13.51 9.02
CA ILE A 77 -2.28 14.19 10.28
C ILE A 77 -1.07 13.51 10.93
N ILE A 78 -1.03 12.17 10.95
CA ILE A 78 0.12 11.41 11.47
C ILE A 78 1.36 11.69 10.61
N LEU A 79 1.20 11.69 9.28
CA LEU A 79 2.27 11.97 8.34
C LEU A 79 2.90 13.35 8.57
N ASP A 80 2.08 14.36 8.83
CA ASP A 80 2.56 15.72 9.07
C ASP A 80 3.23 15.87 10.44
N LYS A 81 2.73 15.16 11.47
CA LYS A 81 3.30 15.24 12.84
C LYS A 81 4.50 14.33 13.05
N MET A 82 4.48 13.12 12.52
CA MET A 82 5.49 12.08 12.80
C MET A 82 6.45 11.85 11.64
N GLY A 83 6.16 12.46 10.48
CA GLY A 83 7.00 12.42 9.30
C GLY A 83 6.89 11.14 8.49
N VAL A 84 7.55 11.16 7.32
CA VAL A 84 7.44 10.11 6.28
C VAL A 84 7.99 8.75 6.72
N ARG A 85 9.01 8.72 7.57
CA ARG A 85 9.64 7.47 8.01
C ARG A 85 8.73 6.65 8.89
N PHE A 86 8.17 7.28 9.94
CA PHE A 86 7.28 6.60 10.88
C PHE A 86 5.99 6.17 10.19
N THR A 87 5.35 7.10 9.48
CA THR A 87 4.06 6.86 8.84
C THR A 87 4.16 5.81 7.75
N GLY A 88 5.19 5.90 6.90
CA GLY A 88 5.37 4.92 5.83
C GLY A 88 5.73 3.53 6.34
N MET A 89 6.57 3.41 7.38
CA MET A 89 6.84 2.11 8.00
C MET A 89 5.58 1.52 8.64
N GLY A 90 4.79 2.33 9.36
CA GLY A 90 3.50 1.91 9.89
C GLY A 90 2.53 1.44 8.81
N ALA A 91 2.47 2.15 7.69
CA ALA A 91 1.67 1.77 6.52
C ALA A 91 2.12 0.42 5.93
N CYS A 92 3.43 0.21 5.76
CA CYS A 92 3.97 -1.08 5.30
C CYS A 92 3.61 -2.24 6.25
N LEU A 93 3.71 -2.04 7.56
CA LEU A 93 3.33 -3.05 8.55
C LEU A 93 1.83 -3.35 8.52
N LEU A 94 0.97 -2.34 8.33
CA LEU A 94 -0.47 -2.54 8.15
C LEU A 94 -0.77 -3.35 6.89
N MET A 95 -0.06 -3.10 5.78
CA MET A 95 -0.21 -3.88 4.55
C MET A 95 0.18 -5.35 4.77
N VAL A 96 1.32 -5.62 5.41
CA VAL A 96 1.77 -6.99 5.71
C VAL A 96 0.80 -7.69 6.64
N PHE A 97 0.36 -7.02 7.71
CA PHE A 97 -0.59 -7.60 8.68
C PHE A 97 -1.96 -7.91 8.04
N GLY A 98 -2.50 -6.95 7.25
CA GLY A 98 -3.77 -7.15 6.54
C GLY A 98 -3.71 -8.29 5.53
N CYS A 99 -2.59 -8.41 4.78
CA CYS A 99 -2.35 -9.54 3.88
C CYS A 99 -2.22 -10.86 4.64
N GLY A 100 -1.49 -10.88 5.75
CA GLY A 100 -1.33 -12.05 6.61
C GLY A 100 -2.66 -12.54 7.16
N LEU A 101 -3.52 -11.63 7.62
CA LEU A 101 -4.88 -11.97 8.10
C LEU A 101 -5.75 -12.52 6.96
N LYS A 102 -5.68 -11.93 5.76
CA LYS A 102 -6.37 -12.46 4.57
C LYS A 102 -5.87 -13.87 4.21
N TYR A 103 -4.56 -14.08 4.20
CA TYR A 103 -3.97 -15.39 3.97
C TYR A 103 -4.44 -16.42 5.00
N TYR A 104 -4.40 -16.07 6.29
CA TYR A 104 -4.90 -16.91 7.38
C TYR A 104 -6.37 -17.30 7.18
N ALA A 105 -7.21 -16.32 6.83
CA ALA A 105 -8.64 -16.56 6.60
C ALA A 105 -8.90 -17.54 5.45
N ILE A 106 -8.14 -17.44 4.36
CA ILE A 106 -8.31 -18.30 3.19
C ILE A 106 -7.74 -19.72 3.41
N THR A 107 -6.71 -19.87 4.23
CA THR A 107 -6.07 -21.17 4.50
C THR A 107 -6.72 -21.95 5.65
N THR A 108 -7.44 -21.28 6.53
CA THR A 108 -8.03 -21.92 7.72
C THR A 108 -9.41 -22.45 7.40
N THR A 109 -9.64 -23.72 7.75
CA THR A 109 -10.97 -24.33 7.76
C THR A 109 -11.73 -23.91 9.02
N PHE A 110 -12.87 -23.27 8.82
CA PHE A 110 -13.76 -22.88 9.91
C PHE A 110 -14.87 -23.93 10.08
N PRO A 111 -15.46 -24.08 11.29
CA PRO A 111 -16.59 -24.97 11.50
C PRO A 111 -17.75 -24.67 10.53
N GLU A 112 -18.42 -25.72 10.08
CA GLU A 112 -19.60 -25.58 9.22
C GLU A 112 -20.66 -24.68 9.90
N GLY A 113 -21.16 -23.68 9.16
CA GLY A 113 -22.15 -22.74 9.69
C GLY A 113 -21.59 -21.64 10.57
N ALA A 114 -20.26 -21.52 10.75
CA ALA A 114 -19.66 -20.38 11.45
C ALA A 114 -19.91 -19.08 10.67
N MET A 115 -20.77 -18.23 11.23
CA MET A 115 -21.16 -16.94 10.65
C MET A 115 -20.75 -15.79 11.56
N LEU A 116 -20.33 -14.68 10.95
CA LEU A 116 -20.03 -13.42 11.65
C LEU A 116 -20.63 -12.27 10.82
N PHE A 117 -21.43 -11.43 11.45
CA PHE A 117 -22.19 -10.36 10.78
C PHE A 117 -23.07 -10.80 9.60
N GLY A 118 -23.58 -12.05 9.63
CA GLY A 118 -24.43 -12.59 8.56
C GLY A 118 -23.67 -13.18 7.36
N PHE A 119 -22.35 -13.16 7.38
CA PHE A 119 -21.46 -13.75 6.36
C PHE A 119 -20.65 -14.91 6.96
N LYS A 120 -20.12 -15.77 6.10
CA LYS A 120 -19.17 -16.81 6.51
C LYS A 120 -18.00 -16.21 7.27
N MET A 121 -17.58 -16.86 8.35
CA MET A 121 -16.48 -16.37 9.18
C MET A 121 -15.18 -16.19 8.37
N GLN A 122 -14.92 -17.09 7.42
CA GLN A 122 -13.82 -16.99 6.47
C GLN A 122 -13.87 -15.68 5.67
N VAL A 123 -15.04 -15.37 5.10
CA VAL A 123 -15.25 -14.15 4.28
C VAL A 123 -15.06 -12.91 5.13
N THR A 124 -15.63 -12.89 6.35
CA THR A 124 -15.53 -11.73 7.25
C THR A 124 -14.09 -11.47 7.70
N LEU A 125 -13.32 -12.51 8.02
CA LEU A 125 -11.91 -12.35 8.40
C LEU A 125 -11.05 -11.94 7.20
N ALA A 126 -11.30 -12.48 6.01
CA ALA A 126 -10.64 -12.04 4.79
C ALA A 126 -10.95 -10.56 4.47
N ALA A 127 -12.21 -10.15 4.64
CA ALA A 127 -12.66 -8.77 4.48
C ALA A 127 -11.98 -7.83 5.48
N LEU A 128 -11.88 -8.22 6.75
CA LEU A 128 -11.17 -7.45 7.77
C LEU A 128 -9.68 -7.28 7.41
N GLY A 129 -9.03 -8.36 6.97
CA GLY A 129 -7.64 -8.29 6.49
C GLY A 129 -7.50 -7.31 5.31
N TYR A 130 -8.47 -7.32 4.39
CA TYR A 130 -8.46 -6.43 3.24
C TYR A 130 -8.76 -4.97 3.62
N ALA A 131 -9.61 -4.72 4.62
CA ALA A 131 -9.86 -3.39 5.16
C ALA A 131 -8.61 -2.78 5.83
N ILE A 132 -7.89 -3.58 6.64
CA ILE A 132 -6.63 -3.15 7.29
C ILE A 132 -5.56 -2.87 6.22
N PHE A 133 -5.43 -3.76 5.23
CA PHE A 133 -4.54 -3.55 4.10
C PHE A 133 -4.86 -2.25 3.34
N GLY A 134 -6.16 -1.98 3.08
CA GLY A 134 -6.62 -0.76 2.42
C GLY A 134 -6.17 0.52 3.12
N VAL A 135 -6.22 0.56 4.46
CA VAL A 135 -5.66 1.67 5.24
C VAL A 135 -4.16 1.81 4.99
N GLY A 136 -3.43 0.69 5.03
CA GLY A 136 -1.98 0.68 4.82
C GLY A 136 -1.58 1.23 3.45
N VAL A 137 -2.18 0.74 2.36
CA VAL A 137 -1.80 1.14 1.01
C VAL A 137 -2.15 2.60 0.70
N GLU A 138 -3.28 3.10 1.19
CA GLU A 138 -3.67 4.50 1.01
C GLU A 138 -2.76 5.47 1.78
N ILE A 139 -2.42 5.13 3.04
CA ILE A 139 -1.44 5.91 3.82
C ILE A 139 -0.05 5.84 3.20
N ALA A 140 0.36 4.69 2.65
CA ALA A 140 1.61 4.57 1.91
C ALA A 140 1.63 5.50 0.69
N GLY A 141 0.53 5.59 -0.07
CA GLY A 141 0.41 6.45 -1.24
C GLY A 141 0.62 7.94 -0.94
N ILE A 142 -0.05 8.47 0.09
CA ILE A 142 0.17 9.88 0.51
C ILE A 142 1.59 10.09 1.05
N THR A 143 2.15 9.09 1.73
CA THR A 143 3.52 9.15 2.25
C THR A 143 4.55 9.19 1.11
N VAL A 144 4.39 8.32 0.11
CA VAL A 144 5.27 8.27 -1.06
C VAL A 144 5.19 9.57 -1.86
N SER A 145 4.00 10.14 -2.02
CA SER A 145 3.84 11.46 -2.65
C SER A 145 4.64 12.54 -1.91
N LYS A 146 4.58 12.57 -0.57
CA LYS A 146 5.37 13.51 0.26
C LYS A 146 6.88 13.26 0.14
N ILE A 147 7.31 11.99 0.06
CA ILE A 147 8.71 11.62 -0.19
C ILE A 147 9.20 12.17 -1.53
N ILE A 148 8.41 12.00 -2.60
CA ILE A 148 8.77 12.50 -3.92
C ILE A 148 8.91 14.03 -3.91
N VAL A 149 7.97 14.73 -3.28
CA VAL A 149 8.07 16.19 -3.12
C VAL A 149 9.35 16.56 -2.40
N LYS A 150 9.68 15.91 -1.30
CA LYS A 150 10.89 16.18 -0.49
C LYS A 150 12.19 15.98 -1.29
N TRP A 151 12.28 14.90 -2.06
CA TRP A 151 13.50 14.52 -2.77
C TRP A 151 13.65 15.19 -4.13
N PHE A 152 12.53 15.56 -4.80
CA PHE A 152 12.52 16.09 -6.15
C PHE A 152 12.07 17.55 -6.24
N LYS A 153 11.89 18.27 -5.12
CA LYS A 153 11.51 19.69 -5.12
C LYS A 153 12.50 20.52 -5.95
N GLY A 154 11.98 21.23 -6.95
CA GLY A 154 12.78 22.04 -7.88
C GLY A 154 13.56 21.23 -8.93
N LYS A 155 13.27 19.95 -9.09
CA LYS A 155 13.91 19.04 -10.06
C LYS A 155 12.82 18.31 -10.86
N GLU A 156 13.05 17.09 -11.34
CA GLU A 156 12.15 16.33 -12.22
C GLU A 156 10.90 15.74 -11.46
N MET A 157 10.26 16.52 -10.60
CA MET A 157 9.21 16.07 -9.68
C MET A 157 7.99 15.46 -10.42
N ALA A 158 7.54 16.11 -11.50
CA ALA A 158 6.40 15.59 -12.27
C ALA A 158 6.71 14.24 -12.94
N LEU A 159 7.94 14.07 -13.45
CA LEU A 159 8.39 12.80 -14.02
C LEU A 159 8.47 11.71 -12.93
N ALA A 160 9.01 12.05 -11.75
CA ALA A 160 9.10 11.11 -10.64
C ALA A 160 7.71 10.63 -10.17
N MET A 161 6.73 11.53 -10.03
CA MET A 161 5.35 11.18 -9.70
C MET A 161 4.70 10.32 -10.79
N GLY A 162 4.92 10.66 -12.07
CA GLY A 162 4.39 9.88 -13.19
C GLY A 162 4.97 8.46 -13.24
N LEU A 163 6.28 8.30 -13.01
CA LEU A 163 6.93 6.98 -12.97
C LEU A 163 6.50 6.14 -11.76
N GLU A 164 6.32 6.76 -10.60
CA GLU A 164 5.80 6.07 -9.43
C GLU A 164 4.39 5.51 -9.70
N MET A 165 3.48 6.35 -10.21
CA MET A 165 2.13 5.93 -10.57
C MET A 165 2.12 4.84 -11.66
N ALA A 166 2.99 4.95 -12.67
CA ALA A 166 3.12 3.93 -13.71
C ALA A 166 3.59 2.60 -13.12
N THR A 167 4.57 2.63 -12.20
CA THR A 167 5.07 1.44 -11.51
C THR A 167 3.98 0.79 -10.65
N ALA A 168 3.18 1.57 -9.94
CA ALA A 168 2.03 1.08 -9.19
C ALA A 168 1.02 0.36 -10.11
N ARG A 169 0.70 0.93 -11.28
CA ARG A 169 -0.20 0.29 -12.26
C ARG A 169 0.38 -0.97 -12.90
N ILE A 170 1.70 -1.07 -13.02
CA ILE A 170 2.36 -2.33 -13.39
C ILE A 170 2.05 -3.41 -12.33
N GLY A 171 2.04 -3.07 -11.04
CA GLY A 171 1.63 -3.99 -9.97
C GLY A 171 0.23 -4.57 -10.19
N THR A 172 -0.78 -3.72 -10.46
CA THR A 172 -2.14 -4.13 -10.84
C THR A 172 -2.14 -5.06 -12.07
N THR A 173 -1.42 -4.67 -13.12
CA THR A 173 -1.35 -5.47 -14.35
C THR A 173 -0.74 -6.85 -14.10
N LEU A 174 0.35 -6.90 -13.33
CA LEU A 174 0.99 -8.16 -12.96
C LEU A 174 0.05 -9.05 -12.12
N ALA A 175 -0.75 -8.46 -11.23
CA ALA A 175 -1.76 -9.21 -10.47
C ALA A 175 -2.77 -9.88 -11.40
N MET A 176 -3.28 -9.17 -12.40
CA MET A 176 -4.24 -9.72 -13.36
C MET A 176 -3.67 -10.86 -14.20
N VAL A 177 -2.38 -10.79 -14.56
CA VAL A 177 -1.74 -11.76 -15.46
C VAL A 177 -1.16 -12.95 -14.71
N LEU A 178 -0.55 -12.74 -13.54
CA LEU A 178 0.22 -13.77 -12.84
C LEU A 178 -0.57 -14.57 -11.81
N THR A 179 -1.69 -14.05 -11.31
CA THR A 179 -2.40 -14.66 -10.18
C THR A 179 -2.93 -16.07 -10.52
N VAL A 180 -3.62 -16.23 -11.66
CA VAL A 180 -4.14 -17.54 -12.08
C VAL A 180 -3.01 -18.54 -12.38
N PRO A 181 -2.00 -18.19 -13.19
CA PRO A 181 -0.84 -19.07 -13.38
C PRO A 181 -0.14 -19.48 -12.08
N LEU A 182 -0.04 -18.58 -11.09
CA LEU A 182 0.53 -18.93 -9.78
C LEU A 182 -0.36 -19.91 -9.00
N ALA A 183 -1.67 -19.70 -9.00
CA ALA A 183 -2.62 -20.61 -8.35
C ALA A 183 -2.58 -22.01 -8.99
N ASP A 184 -2.49 -22.09 -10.30
CA ASP A 184 -2.44 -23.36 -11.05
C ASP A 184 -1.09 -24.05 -10.87
N PHE A 185 0.01 -23.30 -10.89
CA PHE A 185 1.37 -23.87 -10.71
C PHE A 185 1.54 -24.59 -9.38
N PHE A 186 0.92 -24.09 -8.33
CA PHE A 186 0.92 -24.72 -7.00
C PHE A 186 -0.33 -25.57 -6.74
N GLY A 187 -1.17 -25.78 -7.75
CA GLY A 187 -2.31 -26.67 -7.69
C GLY A 187 -1.93 -28.14 -7.54
N SER A 188 -2.88 -28.97 -7.17
CA SER A 188 -2.69 -30.42 -7.03
C SER A 188 -3.87 -31.17 -7.59
N THR A 189 -3.63 -32.41 -8.05
CA THR A 189 -4.67 -33.32 -8.48
C THR A 189 -5.00 -34.27 -7.32
N ASP A 190 -6.28 -34.42 -6.99
CA ASP A 190 -6.72 -35.34 -5.96
C ASP A 190 -6.70 -36.83 -6.42
N GLU A 191 -7.02 -37.75 -5.52
CA GLU A 191 -7.04 -39.19 -5.81
C GLU A 191 -8.12 -39.58 -6.86
N SER A 192 -9.12 -38.70 -7.07
CA SER A 192 -10.18 -38.89 -8.07
C SER A 192 -9.79 -38.36 -9.46
N GLY A 193 -8.60 -37.77 -9.60
CA GLY A 193 -8.10 -37.18 -10.85
C GLY A 193 -8.60 -35.75 -11.12
N VAL A 194 -9.25 -35.11 -10.14
CA VAL A 194 -9.73 -33.73 -10.26
C VAL A 194 -8.62 -32.75 -9.88
N PHE A 195 -8.35 -31.78 -10.75
CA PHE A 195 -7.37 -30.72 -10.47
C PHE A 195 -7.98 -29.61 -9.61
N HIS A 196 -7.30 -29.28 -8.51
CA HIS A 196 -7.64 -28.21 -7.58
C HIS A 196 -6.57 -27.12 -7.64
N THR A 197 -6.99 -25.88 -7.86
CA THR A 197 -6.12 -24.71 -7.84
C THR A 197 -5.77 -24.31 -6.41
N ASN A 198 -4.52 -23.88 -6.18
CA ASN A 198 -4.07 -23.42 -4.87
C ASN A 198 -4.34 -21.91 -4.71
N ILE A 199 -5.55 -21.54 -4.28
CA ILE A 199 -5.95 -20.14 -4.05
C ILE A 199 -5.04 -19.42 -3.03
N PRO A 200 -4.59 -20.03 -1.92
CA PRO A 200 -3.63 -19.42 -1.00
C PRO A 200 -2.30 -19.02 -1.61
N ALA A 201 -1.80 -19.71 -2.63
CA ALA A 201 -0.45 -19.50 -3.17
C ALA A 201 -0.19 -18.08 -3.71
N PRO A 202 -1.06 -17.47 -4.55
CA PRO A 202 -0.90 -16.09 -4.98
C PRO A 202 -0.95 -15.08 -3.80
N ILE A 203 -1.74 -15.36 -2.77
CA ILE A 203 -1.84 -14.49 -1.59
C ILE A 203 -0.55 -14.57 -0.76
N LEU A 204 0.02 -15.78 -0.62
CA LEU A 204 1.31 -15.96 0.02
C LEU A 204 2.43 -15.27 -0.76
N PHE A 205 2.41 -15.37 -2.08
CA PHE A 205 3.34 -14.64 -2.93
C PHE A 205 3.25 -13.13 -2.70
N CYS A 206 2.04 -12.57 -2.60
CA CYS A 206 1.84 -11.16 -2.25
C CYS A 206 2.41 -10.83 -0.86
N LEU A 207 2.20 -11.71 0.14
CA LEU A 207 2.72 -11.50 1.48
C LEU A 207 4.24 -11.41 1.48
N VAL A 208 4.91 -12.31 0.74
CA VAL A 208 6.38 -12.27 0.56
C VAL A 208 6.80 -10.99 -0.15
N MET A 209 6.11 -10.60 -1.23
CA MET A 209 6.37 -9.35 -1.95
C MET A 209 6.23 -8.13 -1.03
N LEU A 210 5.20 -8.07 -0.20
CA LEU A 210 5.01 -6.98 0.76
C LEU A 210 6.09 -6.94 1.83
N CYS A 211 6.58 -8.09 2.30
CA CYS A 211 7.72 -8.15 3.22
C CYS A 211 8.98 -7.58 2.55
N VAL A 212 9.25 -7.95 1.28
CA VAL A 212 10.38 -7.38 0.52
C VAL A 212 10.19 -5.89 0.28
N GLY A 213 8.98 -5.44 -0.05
CA GLY A 213 8.62 -4.01 -0.17
C GLY A 213 8.83 -3.25 1.14
N THR A 214 8.49 -3.85 2.29
CA THR A 214 8.73 -3.27 3.61
C THR A 214 10.24 -3.13 3.89
N ILE A 215 11.05 -4.11 3.50
CA ILE A 215 12.51 -4.03 3.60
C ILE A 215 13.05 -2.92 2.70
N ALA A 216 12.53 -2.79 1.48
CA ALA A 216 12.91 -1.71 0.56
C ALA A 216 12.57 -0.34 1.17
N PHE A 217 11.38 -0.19 1.76
CA PHE A 217 10.99 1.03 2.46
C PHE A 217 11.89 1.30 3.70
N PHE A 218 12.24 0.25 4.44
CA PHE A 218 13.18 0.38 5.57
C PHE A 218 14.55 0.89 5.11
N ILE A 219 15.08 0.38 3.99
CA ILE A 219 16.34 0.90 3.40
C ILE A 219 16.18 2.37 3.03
N TYR A 220 15.03 2.77 2.45
CA TYR A 220 14.73 4.18 2.18
C TYR A 220 14.87 5.04 3.44
N THR A 221 14.41 4.58 4.62
CA THR A 221 14.47 5.39 5.85
C THR A 221 15.90 5.80 6.25
N PHE A 222 16.91 4.99 5.91
CA PHE A 222 18.32 5.37 6.14
C PHE A 222 18.77 6.50 5.21
N TYR A 223 18.35 6.49 3.94
CA TYR A 223 18.65 7.58 3.01
C TYR A 223 17.97 8.87 3.45
N ASP A 224 16.71 8.78 3.87
CA ASP A 224 15.96 9.93 4.33
C ASP A 224 16.53 10.54 5.61
N LYS A 225 16.98 9.71 6.56
CA LYS A 225 17.67 10.19 7.77
C LYS A 225 18.97 10.92 7.45
N LYS A 226 19.73 10.43 6.46
CA LYS A 226 20.95 11.11 6.00
C LYS A 226 20.66 12.43 5.30
N LEU A 227 19.54 12.50 4.55
CA LEU A 227 19.11 13.74 3.91
C LEU A 227 18.78 14.79 4.98
N ASP A 228 17.97 14.45 5.98
CA ASP A 228 17.61 15.37 7.06
C ASP A 228 18.87 15.91 7.76
N ALA A 229 19.81 15.03 8.13
CA ALA A 229 21.06 15.44 8.75
C ALA A 229 21.89 16.40 7.85
N SER A 230 21.79 16.28 6.52
CA SER A 230 22.45 17.20 5.59
C SER A 230 21.74 18.56 5.49
N LEU A 231 20.41 18.59 5.62
CA LEU A 231 19.59 19.80 5.59
C LEU A 231 19.71 20.59 6.90
N ASP A 232 19.69 19.90 8.04
CA ASP A 232 19.90 20.50 9.37
C ASP A 232 21.26 21.19 9.48
N ALA A 233 22.30 20.60 8.88
CA ALA A 233 23.64 21.18 8.84
C ALA A 233 23.74 22.48 8.02
N GLU A 234 22.76 22.77 7.17
CA GLU A 234 22.66 24.00 6.36
C GLU A 234 21.76 25.07 7.02
N GLY A 235 21.13 24.77 8.18
CA GLY A 235 20.28 25.72 8.88
C GLY A 235 18.97 26.04 8.14
N LEU A 236 18.50 25.13 7.28
CA LEU A 236 17.19 25.28 6.61
C LEU A 236 16.09 25.00 7.62
N GLU A 237 15.15 25.95 7.72
CA GLU A 237 14.00 25.81 8.62
C GLU A 237 13.16 24.56 8.25
N PRO A 238 12.74 23.78 9.26
CA PRO A 238 11.82 22.68 9.03
C PRO A 238 10.49 23.20 8.47
N GLU A 239 9.78 22.37 7.69
CA GLU A 239 8.44 22.71 7.20
C GLU A 239 7.52 23.08 8.37
N GLU A 240 6.68 24.12 8.17
CA GLU A 240 5.74 24.55 9.20
C GLU A 240 4.88 23.37 9.67
N PRO A 241 4.75 23.16 11.01
CA PRO A 241 3.96 22.05 11.52
C PRO A 241 2.47 22.25 11.21
N PHE A 242 1.80 21.18 10.80
CA PHE A 242 0.37 21.14 10.56
C PHE A 242 -0.42 21.69 11.78
N ARG A 243 -1.34 22.60 11.53
CA ARG A 243 -2.26 23.17 12.53
C ARG A 243 -3.71 22.80 12.19
N MET A 244 -4.51 22.39 13.17
CA MET A 244 -5.93 22.07 12.97
C MET A 244 -6.73 23.23 12.34
N LYS A 245 -6.26 24.48 12.50
CA LYS A 245 -6.86 25.65 11.84
C LYS A 245 -6.75 25.61 10.31
N ASP A 246 -5.75 24.90 9.78
CA ASP A 246 -5.52 24.79 8.34
C ASP A 246 -6.63 23.98 7.67
N ILE A 247 -7.21 22.98 8.36
CA ILE A 247 -8.39 22.24 7.89
C ILE A 247 -9.57 23.20 7.70
N VAL A 248 -9.83 24.07 8.68
CA VAL A 248 -10.95 25.03 8.61
C VAL A 248 -10.73 25.99 7.43
N TYR A 249 -9.49 26.45 7.24
CA TYR A 249 -9.14 27.31 6.11
C TYR A 249 -9.38 26.60 4.76
N ILE A 250 -8.99 25.35 4.61
CA ILE A 250 -9.20 24.55 3.39
C ILE A 250 -10.70 24.38 3.10
N ILE A 251 -11.49 23.97 4.10
CA ILE A 251 -12.94 23.73 3.94
C ILE A 251 -13.70 25.03 3.63
N THR A 252 -13.25 26.17 4.14
CA THR A 252 -13.88 27.47 3.88
C THR A 252 -13.43 28.11 2.57
N ASN A 253 -12.36 27.60 1.94
CA ASN A 253 -11.82 28.15 0.70
C ASN A 253 -12.65 27.71 -0.52
N LYS A 254 -13.28 28.66 -1.21
CA LYS A 254 -14.07 28.41 -2.43
C LYS A 254 -13.24 27.78 -3.55
N GLY A 255 -11.96 28.15 -3.67
CA GLY A 255 -11.05 27.59 -4.66
C GLY A 255 -10.79 26.09 -4.45
N PHE A 256 -10.73 25.65 -3.18
CA PHE A 256 -10.64 24.23 -2.85
C PHE A 256 -11.83 23.44 -3.43
N TRP A 257 -13.04 23.90 -3.20
CA TRP A 257 -14.25 23.21 -3.70
C TRP A 257 -14.35 23.20 -5.22
N LEU A 258 -13.87 24.25 -5.90
CA LEU A 258 -13.83 24.28 -7.38
C LEU A 258 -12.87 23.24 -7.98
N ILE A 259 -11.87 22.79 -7.22
CA ILE A 259 -10.92 21.76 -7.67
C ILE A 259 -11.36 20.37 -7.20
N ALA A 260 -12.04 20.27 -6.05
CA ALA A 260 -12.44 19.01 -5.44
C ALA A 260 -13.74 18.42 -6.01
N LEU A 261 -14.60 19.24 -6.63
CA LEU A 261 -15.84 18.87 -7.30
C LEU A 261 -15.72 18.89 -8.81
#